data_041de90512b259913ee8fb3b0291f89c
#
_entry.id   041de90512b259913ee8fb3b0291f89c
#
_cell.length_a   1.000
_cell.length_b   1.000
_cell.length_c   1.000
_cell.angle_alpha   90.00
_cell.angle_beta   90.00
_cell.angle_gamma   90.00
#
_symmetry.space_group_name_H-M   'P 1'
#
loop_
_entity.id
_entity.type
_entity.pdbx_description
1 polymer ?
#
loop_
_entity_poly.entity_id
_entity_poly.type
_entity_poly.pdbx_seq_one_letter_code
_entity_poly.pdbx_strand_id
1 'polypeptide(L)'
;TPLYSSAASDVYKRQEQMKSLEDVTRIAQKTADACHSVGAALTSCTVPQAGKPTFEISEEDMEMGMGIHGEPGVWRGNLKKADNIANEMVDMLLADINAVSGARMSVLVNSLGATPQEELYILYRIVKERLEDIGVKIVMPLVGRYATSMEMTGVSFTFCELDSELEDLLLEPANCAFWNV
;
A
#
# COMPACT_ATOMS: atom_id res chain seq x y z
N THR A 1 3.28 0.44 -7.88
CA THR A 1 4.50 -0.34 -7.65
C THR A 1 4.66 -0.92 -6.23
N PRO A 2 3.85 -0.58 -5.20
CA PRO A 2 3.82 -1.34 -3.94
C PRO A 2 3.42 -2.81 -4.11
N LEU A 3 2.81 -3.15 -5.23
CA LEU A 3 2.41 -4.51 -5.62
C LEU A 3 3.54 -5.55 -5.52
N TYR A 4 4.78 -5.14 -5.76
CA TYR A 4 5.90 -6.08 -5.77
C TYR A 4 6.34 -6.56 -4.39
N SER A 5 6.11 -5.80 -3.31
CA SER A 5 6.54 -6.23 -1.97
C SER A 5 5.65 -7.36 -1.42
N SER A 6 4.33 -7.27 -1.59
CA SER A 6 3.41 -8.35 -1.20
C SER A 6 3.61 -9.58 -2.08
N ALA A 7 3.65 -9.40 -3.41
CA ALA A 7 3.93 -10.48 -4.35
C ALA A 7 5.31 -11.12 -4.10
N ALA A 8 6.34 -10.32 -3.75
CA ALA A 8 7.65 -10.86 -3.46
C ALA A 8 7.66 -11.71 -2.18
N SER A 9 6.91 -11.35 -1.14
CA SER A 9 6.83 -12.17 0.06
C SER A 9 6.14 -13.51 -0.20
N ASP A 10 5.07 -13.55 -1.00
CA ASP A 10 4.39 -14.77 -1.36
C ASP A 10 5.26 -15.68 -2.26
N VAL A 11 5.98 -15.10 -3.21
CA VAL A 11 6.96 -15.82 -4.03
C VAL A 11 8.05 -16.42 -3.15
N TYR A 12 8.58 -15.66 -2.19
CA TYR A 12 9.60 -16.14 -1.26
C TYR A 12 9.09 -17.33 -0.41
N LYS A 13 7.91 -17.20 0.18
CA LYS A 13 7.27 -18.28 0.96
C LYS A 13 7.04 -19.53 0.12
N ARG A 14 6.61 -19.39 -1.13
CA ARG A 14 6.46 -20.51 -2.04
C ARG A 14 7.79 -21.18 -2.39
N GLN A 15 8.87 -20.41 -2.53
CA GLN A 15 10.22 -20.94 -2.75
C GLN A 15 10.71 -21.75 -1.56
N GLU A 16 10.49 -21.29 -0.34
CA GLU A 16 10.82 -22.04 0.89
C GLU A 16 10.05 -23.36 0.97
N GLN A 17 8.82 -23.40 0.48
CA GLN A 17 8.01 -24.62 0.39
C GLN A 17 8.42 -25.56 -0.75
N MET A 18 9.49 -25.27 -1.49
CA MET A 18 9.97 -26.08 -2.62
C MET A 18 8.91 -26.27 -3.73
N LYS A 19 8.05 -25.29 -3.96
CA LYS A 19 7.01 -25.36 -4.99
C LYS A 19 7.59 -25.18 -6.39
N SER A 20 6.85 -25.66 -7.39
CA SER A 20 7.25 -25.54 -8.79
C SER A 20 7.30 -24.08 -9.24
N LEU A 21 8.12 -23.76 -10.27
CA LEU A 21 8.16 -22.43 -10.86
C LEU A 21 6.79 -21.98 -11.39
N GLU A 22 6.00 -22.92 -11.90
CA GLU A 22 4.63 -22.67 -12.39
C GLU A 22 3.73 -22.19 -11.24
N ASP A 23 3.77 -22.88 -10.08
CA ASP A 23 3.03 -22.47 -8.89
C ASP A 23 3.47 -21.10 -8.37
N VAL A 24 4.78 -20.85 -8.33
CA VAL A 24 5.33 -19.56 -7.90
C VAL A 24 4.83 -18.44 -8.81
N THR A 25 4.87 -18.66 -10.14
CA THR A 25 4.39 -17.68 -11.12
C THR A 25 2.90 -17.42 -10.99
N ARG A 26 2.11 -18.49 -10.87
CA ARG A 26 0.66 -18.39 -10.68
C ARG A 26 0.28 -17.58 -9.43
N ILE A 27 0.92 -17.88 -8.31
CA ILE A 27 0.64 -17.17 -7.04
C ILE A 27 1.11 -15.71 -7.11
N ALA A 28 2.27 -15.43 -7.70
CA ALA A 28 2.73 -14.06 -7.87
C ALA A 28 1.74 -13.23 -8.70
N GLN A 29 1.23 -13.80 -9.79
CA GLN A 29 0.21 -13.14 -10.61
C GLN A 29 -1.09 -12.95 -9.85
N LYS A 30 -1.59 -13.99 -9.17
CA LYS A 30 -2.79 -13.93 -8.35
C LYS A 30 -2.70 -12.85 -7.28
N THR A 31 -1.56 -12.75 -6.58
CA THR A 31 -1.34 -11.71 -5.57
C THR A 31 -1.30 -10.32 -6.21
N ALA A 32 -0.65 -10.18 -7.35
CA ALA A 32 -0.60 -8.91 -8.07
C ALA A 32 -2.01 -8.44 -8.50
N ASP A 33 -2.83 -9.36 -8.98
CA ASP A 33 -4.20 -9.08 -9.41
C ASP A 33 -5.13 -8.75 -8.21
N ALA A 34 -4.84 -9.28 -7.02
CA ALA A 34 -5.60 -9.04 -5.80
C ALA A 34 -5.21 -7.75 -5.07
N CYS A 35 -4.10 -7.09 -5.46
CA CYS A 35 -3.58 -5.91 -4.79
C CYS A 35 -3.95 -4.62 -5.54
N HIS A 36 -4.56 -3.68 -4.82
CA HIS A 36 -4.90 -2.35 -5.31
C HIS A 36 -4.20 -1.29 -4.45
N SER A 37 -3.61 -0.28 -5.08
CA SER A 37 -2.81 0.72 -4.38
C SER A 37 -3.08 2.13 -4.86
N VAL A 38 -3.06 3.08 -3.93
CA VAL A 38 -3.12 4.51 -4.21
C VAL A 38 -2.17 5.26 -3.29
N GLY A 39 -1.52 6.31 -3.79
CA GLY A 39 -0.63 7.16 -3.01
C GLY A 39 -1.11 8.61 -2.94
N ALA A 40 -0.70 9.30 -1.89
CA ALA A 40 -0.82 10.76 -1.76
C ALA A 40 0.53 11.32 -1.33
N ALA A 41 1.00 12.35 -2.03
CA ALA A 41 2.27 13.02 -1.73
C ALA A 41 2.05 14.47 -1.34
N LEU A 42 2.78 14.93 -0.32
CA LEU A 42 2.80 16.31 0.18
C LEU A 42 4.09 17.02 -0.22
N THR A 43 5.17 16.27 -0.43
CA THR A 43 6.45 16.80 -0.91
C THR A 43 7.00 15.90 -2.01
N SER A 44 7.89 16.46 -2.82
CA SER A 44 8.70 15.67 -3.75
C SER A 44 9.83 14.93 -3.01
N CYS A 45 10.57 14.11 -3.72
CA CYS A 45 11.84 13.57 -3.28
C CYS A 45 12.98 13.98 -4.22
N THR A 46 14.22 13.89 -3.73
CA THR A 46 15.43 14.17 -4.50
C THR A 46 16.23 12.90 -4.67
N VAL A 47 16.25 12.36 -5.88
CA VAL A 47 17.12 11.21 -6.19
C VAL A 47 18.57 11.71 -6.22
N PRO A 48 19.50 11.08 -5.46
CA PRO A 48 20.88 11.56 -5.33
C PRO A 48 21.59 11.82 -6.66
N GLN A 49 21.36 10.98 -7.67
CA GLN A 49 21.95 11.13 -9.00
C GLN A 49 21.39 12.31 -9.79
N ALA A 50 20.15 12.71 -9.53
CA ALA A 50 19.49 13.81 -10.21
C ALA A 50 19.88 15.18 -9.63
N GLY A 51 20.19 15.25 -8.34
CA GLY A 51 20.57 16.48 -7.63
C GLY A 51 19.49 17.58 -7.61
N LYS A 52 18.25 17.20 -7.97
CA LYS A 52 17.08 18.09 -8.00
C LYS A 52 15.81 17.29 -7.69
N PRO A 53 14.76 17.96 -7.17
CA PRO A 53 13.48 17.33 -6.93
C PRO A 53 12.90 16.62 -8.16
N THR A 54 12.21 15.52 -7.96
CA THR A 54 11.57 14.74 -9.03
C THR A 54 10.40 15.48 -9.66
N PHE A 55 9.73 16.32 -8.87
CA PHE A 55 8.67 17.26 -9.31
C PHE A 55 8.64 18.45 -8.36
N GLU A 56 7.91 19.49 -8.72
CA GLU A 56 7.70 20.66 -7.87
C GLU A 56 6.27 20.63 -7.32
N ILE A 57 6.12 20.89 -6.03
CA ILE A 57 4.84 21.02 -5.33
C ILE A 57 4.98 22.12 -4.26
N SER A 58 3.94 22.94 -4.10
CA SER A 58 3.95 23.99 -3.07
C SER A 58 3.64 23.39 -1.70
N GLU A 59 4.01 24.09 -0.62
CA GLU A 59 3.72 23.65 0.75
C GLU A 59 2.21 23.61 1.07
N GLU A 60 1.39 24.30 0.28
CA GLU A 60 -0.06 24.34 0.43
C GLU A 60 -0.79 23.30 -0.41
N ASP A 61 -0.06 22.57 -1.26
CA ASP A 61 -0.63 21.61 -2.19
C ASP A 61 -0.33 20.17 -1.80
N MET A 62 -1.09 19.26 -2.39
CA MET A 62 -0.86 17.82 -2.36
C MET A 62 -1.15 17.21 -3.73
N GLU A 63 -0.60 16.04 -3.97
CA GLU A 63 -0.90 15.26 -5.17
C GLU A 63 -1.50 13.91 -4.76
N MET A 64 -2.67 13.60 -5.31
CA MET A 64 -3.42 12.38 -5.05
C MET A 64 -3.26 11.39 -6.22
N GLY A 65 -3.11 10.10 -5.91
CA GLY A 65 -2.94 9.06 -6.92
C GLY A 65 -1.52 8.89 -7.42
N MET A 66 -0.54 9.55 -6.78
CA MET A 66 0.86 9.46 -7.17
C MET A 66 1.45 8.08 -6.90
N GLY A 67 2.27 7.59 -7.82
CA GLY A 67 3.13 6.43 -7.63
C GLY A 67 4.42 6.75 -6.87
N ILE A 68 5.08 5.72 -6.33
CA ILE A 68 6.31 5.87 -5.52
C ILE A 68 7.52 6.35 -6.32
N HIS A 69 7.50 6.28 -7.65
CA HIS A 69 8.57 6.78 -8.50
C HIS A 69 8.33 8.20 -9.00
N GLY A 70 7.28 8.89 -8.50
CA GLY A 70 6.92 10.23 -8.93
C GLY A 70 6.10 10.24 -10.23
N GLU A 71 5.41 9.15 -10.55
CA GLU A 71 4.44 9.12 -11.64
C GLU A 71 3.32 10.12 -11.33
N PRO A 72 2.85 10.91 -12.33
CA PRO A 72 1.80 11.90 -12.11
C PRO A 72 0.57 11.29 -11.44
N GLY A 73 0.03 12.00 -10.45
CA GLY A 73 -1.20 11.61 -9.77
C GLY A 73 -2.44 11.85 -10.61
N VAL A 74 -3.58 11.49 -10.03
CA VAL A 74 -4.90 11.71 -10.64
C VAL A 74 -5.26 13.20 -10.60
N TRP A 75 -4.93 13.89 -9.49
CA TRP A 75 -5.10 15.33 -9.36
C TRP A 75 -4.09 15.95 -8.40
N ARG A 76 -3.87 17.26 -8.57
CA ARG A 76 -3.09 18.11 -7.66
C ARG A 76 -3.92 19.30 -7.23
N GLY A 77 -3.83 19.71 -5.98
CA GLY A 77 -4.54 20.85 -5.42
C GLY A 77 -4.26 21.03 -3.93
N ASN A 78 -5.02 21.91 -3.29
CA ASN A 78 -4.79 22.30 -1.92
C ASN A 78 -4.75 21.11 -0.95
N LEU A 79 -3.84 21.19 0.01
CA LEU A 79 -3.67 20.24 1.09
C LEU A 79 -4.97 20.06 1.87
N LYS A 80 -5.38 18.81 2.06
CA LYS A 80 -6.57 18.44 2.82
C LYS A 80 -6.21 17.94 4.22
N LYS A 81 -7.21 17.88 5.10
CA LYS A 81 -7.06 17.21 6.40
C LYS A 81 -6.87 15.71 6.21
N ALA A 82 -6.18 15.06 7.15
CA ALA A 82 -5.89 13.62 7.11
C ALA A 82 -7.14 12.76 6.89
N ASP A 83 -8.26 13.10 7.56
CA ASP A 83 -9.52 12.39 7.40
C ASP A 83 -10.03 12.44 5.94
N ASN A 84 -9.94 13.60 5.29
CA ASN A 84 -10.38 13.75 3.91
C ASN A 84 -9.47 13.01 2.94
N ILE A 85 -8.14 13.06 3.17
CA ILE A 85 -7.15 12.32 2.38
C ILE A 85 -7.44 10.81 2.48
N ALA A 86 -7.55 10.29 3.70
CA ALA A 86 -7.77 8.86 3.91
C ALA A 86 -9.11 8.39 3.31
N ASN A 87 -10.19 9.15 3.51
CA ASN A 87 -11.49 8.80 2.94
C ASN A 87 -11.45 8.75 1.41
N GLU A 88 -10.83 9.75 0.76
CA GLU A 88 -10.72 9.78 -0.70
C GLU A 88 -9.87 8.62 -1.24
N MET A 89 -8.74 8.32 -0.58
CA MET A 89 -7.92 7.17 -0.95
C MET A 89 -8.67 5.84 -0.81
N VAL A 90 -9.45 5.68 0.26
CA VAL A 90 -10.31 4.50 0.46
C VAL A 90 -11.39 4.42 -0.61
N ASP A 91 -12.04 5.54 -0.95
CA ASP A 91 -13.05 5.58 -2.01
C ASP A 91 -12.47 5.18 -3.38
N MET A 92 -11.26 5.65 -3.70
CA MET A 92 -10.56 5.27 -4.93
C MET A 92 -10.27 3.77 -4.97
N LEU A 93 -9.78 3.20 -3.87
CA LEU A 93 -9.50 1.76 -3.79
C LEU A 93 -10.78 0.91 -3.86
N LEU A 94 -11.82 1.30 -3.14
CA LEU A 94 -13.09 0.58 -3.16
C LEU A 94 -13.82 0.67 -4.50
N ALA A 95 -13.56 1.70 -5.31
CA ALA A 95 -14.08 1.79 -6.67
C ALA A 95 -13.44 0.74 -7.61
N ASP A 96 -12.19 0.36 -7.36
CA ASP A 96 -11.49 -0.67 -8.14
C ASP A 96 -11.79 -2.10 -7.64
N ILE A 97 -12.14 -2.21 -6.36
CA ILE A 97 -12.38 -3.49 -5.68
C ILE A 97 -13.90 -3.69 -5.57
N ASN A 98 -14.40 -4.80 -6.07
CA ASN A 98 -15.80 -5.19 -5.85
C ASN A 98 -15.97 -5.85 -4.46
N ALA A 99 -15.54 -5.15 -3.42
CA ALA A 99 -15.58 -5.67 -2.06
C ALA A 99 -17.03 -5.95 -1.63
N VAL A 100 -17.27 -7.18 -1.18
CA VAL A 100 -18.56 -7.61 -0.61
C VAL A 100 -18.45 -7.75 0.89
N SER A 101 -19.57 -7.61 1.59
CA SER A 101 -19.62 -7.88 3.03
C SER A 101 -19.12 -9.30 3.32
N GLY A 102 -18.23 -9.42 4.29
CA GLY A 102 -17.54 -10.67 4.63
C GLY A 102 -16.22 -10.90 3.88
N ALA A 103 -15.87 -10.05 2.91
CA ALA A 103 -14.56 -10.11 2.27
C ALA A 103 -13.43 -9.98 3.30
N ARG A 104 -12.31 -10.64 3.02
CA ARG A 104 -11.11 -10.65 3.87
C ARG A 104 -9.99 -9.92 3.14
N MET A 105 -9.31 -9.01 3.84
CA MET A 105 -8.26 -8.18 3.24
C MET A 105 -7.03 -8.05 4.13
N SER A 106 -5.87 -8.00 3.53
CA SER A 106 -4.69 -7.38 4.12
C SER A 106 -4.67 -5.90 3.75
N VAL A 107 -4.26 -5.07 4.70
CA VAL A 107 -4.22 -3.61 4.55
C VAL A 107 -2.82 -3.12 4.87
N LEU A 108 -2.20 -2.44 3.93
CA LEU A 108 -0.93 -1.75 4.12
C LEU A 108 -1.16 -0.24 4.12
N VAL A 109 -0.81 0.43 5.22
CA VAL A 109 -0.67 1.89 5.32
C VAL A 109 0.82 2.20 5.39
N ASN A 110 1.38 2.69 4.30
CA ASN A 110 2.80 2.78 4.08
C ASN A 110 3.27 4.23 3.99
N SER A 111 4.30 4.59 4.78
CA SER A 111 5.00 5.87 4.61
C SER A 111 5.78 5.88 3.31
N LEU A 112 5.69 6.97 2.54
CA LEU A 112 6.53 7.17 1.36
C LEU A 112 7.97 7.59 1.72
N GLY A 113 8.25 7.84 3.01
CA GLY A 113 9.61 8.10 3.50
C GLY A 113 9.65 8.94 4.75
N ALA A 114 9.14 10.15 4.71
CA ALA A 114 9.22 11.12 5.81
C ALA A 114 7.98 11.16 6.71
N THR A 115 6.86 10.57 6.32
CA THR A 115 5.64 10.54 7.15
C THR A 115 5.88 9.68 8.40
N PRO A 116 5.73 10.24 9.62
CA PRO A 116 5.99 9.53 10.85
C PRO A 116 4.92 8.48 11.18
N GLN A 117 5.29 7.53 12.03
CA GLN A 117 4.46 6.37 12.38
C GLN A 117 3.11 6.76 13.00
N GLU A 118 3.08 7.81 13.80
CA GLU A 118 1.90 8.31 14.49
C GLU A 118 0.84 8.78 13.49
N GLU A 119 1.24 9.46 12.44
CA GLU A 119 0.34 9.92 11.37
C GLU A 119 -0.22 8.72 10.59
N LEU A 120 0.60 7.70 10.35
CA LEU A 120 0.13 6.47 9.69
C LEU A 120 -0.96 5.77 10.52
N TYR A 121 -0.85 5.75 11.86
CA TYR A 121 -1.88 5.18 12.72
C TYR A 121 -3.18 6.01 12.71
N ILE A 122 -3.08 7.34 12.60
CA ILE A 122 -4.27 8.18 12.43
C ILE A 122 -5.01 7.81 11.14
N LEU A 123 -4.27 7.66 10.03
CA LEU A 123 -4.83 7.26 8.74
C LEU A 123 -5.39 5.83 8.78
N TYR A 124 -4.66 4.90 9.41
CA TYR A 124 -5.10 3.51 9.54
C TYR A 124 -6.42 3.38 10.32
N ARG A 125 -6.63 4.20 11.38
CA ARG A 125 -7.90 4.24 12.09
C ARG A 125 -9.07 4.48 11.15
N ILE A 126 -8.94 5.45 10.24
CA ILE A 126 -9.98 5.78 9.26
C ILE A 126 -10.19 4.65 8.27
N VAL A 127 -9.11 4.08 7.74
CA VAL A 127 -9.17 2.92 6.84
C VAL A 127 -9.91 1.77 7.50
N LYS A 128 -9.57 1.46 8.77
CA LYS A 128 -10.19 0.39 9.53
C LYS A 128 -11.70 0.63 9.71
N GLU A 129 -12.09 1.81 10.20
CA GLU A 129 -13.51 2.18 10.40
C GLU A 129 -14.30 2.02 9.09
N ARG A 130 -13.78 2.54 7.97
CA ARG A 130 -14.43 2.47 6.65
C ARG A 130 -14.60 1.03 6.13
N LEU A 131 -13.61 0.18 6.31
CA LEU A 131 -13.68 -1.22 5.87
C LEU A 131 -14.60 -2.04 6.77
N GLU A 132 -14.57 -1.83 8.08
CA GLU A 132 -15.47 -2.49 9.03
C GLU A 132 -16.93 -2.10 8.79
N ASP A 133 -17.23 -0.84 8.46
CA ASP A 133 -18.58 -0.34 8.16
C ASP A 133 -19.22 -1.04 6.95
N ILE A 134 -18.44 -1.46 5.98
CA ILE A 134 -18.93 -2.23 4.84
C ILE A 134 -18.84 -3.75 5.05
N GLY A 135 -18.45 -4.19 6.26
CA GLY A 135 -18.37 -5.60 6.65
C GLY A 135 -17.13 -6.34 6.16
N VAL A 136 -16.08 -5.64 5.74
CA VAL A 136 -14.79 -6.24 5.38
C VAL A 136 -14.02 -6.60 6.65
N LYS A 137 -13.40 -7.79 6.66
CA LYS A 137 -12.54 -8.24 7.75
C LYS A 137 -11.07 -8.01 7.41
N ILE A 138 -10.41 -7.15 8.17
CA ILE A 138 -8.96 -6.97 8.06
C ILE A 138 -8.27 -8.14 8.76
N VAL A 139 -7.50 -8.92 8.00
CA VAL A 139 -6.77 -10.11 8.47
C VAL A 139 -5.39 -9.73 8.98
N MET A 140 -4.64 -8.97 8.18
CA MET A 140 -3.30 -8.52 8.52
C MET A 140 -3.16 -7.03 8.20
N PRO A 141 -3.19 -6.17 9.23
CA PRO A 141 -2.84 -4.76 9.07
C PRO A 141 -1.32 -4.58 9.12
N LEU A 142 -0.80 -3.83 8.16
CA LEU A 142 0.60 -3.44 8.08
C LEU A 142 0.67 -1.92 8.08
N VAL A 143 1.30 -1.33 9.10
CA VAL A 143 1.42 0.12 9.24
C VAL A 143 2.87 0.47 9.48
N GLY A 144 3.51 1.17 8.53
CA GLY A 144 4.93 1.47 8.67
C GLY A 144 5.60 1.93 7.39
N ARG A 145 6.93 1.78 7.35
CA ARG A 145 7.79 2.12 6.22
C ARG A 145 8.22 0.84 5.51
N TYR A 146 7.56 0.49 4.43
CA TYR A 146 7.85 -0.74 3.67
C TYR A 146 8.40 -0.43 2.27
N ALA A 147 7.76 0.49 1.54
CA ALA A 147 8.19 0.92 0.21
C ALA A 147 8.26 2.45 0.20
N THR A 148 9.47 3.00 0.13
CA THR A 148 9.71 4.43 0.31
C THR A 148 10.27 5.08 -0.95
N SER A 149 10.06 6.39 -1.07
CA SER A 149 10.65 7.24 -2.09
C SER A 149 11.49 8.32 -1.40
N MET A 150 12.66 7.92 -0.91
CA MET A 150 13.64 8.78 -0.23
C MET A 150 13.02 9.57 0.93
N GLU A 151 13.07 10.90 0.89
CA GLU A 151 12.55 11.84 1.89
C GLU A 151 11.12 12.32 1.59
N MET A 152 10.41 11.69 0.68
CA MET A 152 9.05 12.11 0.32
C MET A 152 8.11 12.06 1.52
N THR A 153 7.47 13.18 1.83
CA THR A 153 6.33 13.18 2.75
C THR A 153 5.08 12.78 1.99
N GLY A 154 4.49 11.68 2.42
CA GLY A 154 3.32 11.11 1.78
C GLY A 154 3.02 9.73 2.31
N VAL A 155 1.94 9.17 1.83
CA VAL A 155 1.44 7.86 2.24
C VAL A 155 0.92 7.09 1.04
N SER A 156 1.01 5.77 1.08
CA SER A 156 0.27 4.90 0.17
C SER A 156 -0.56 3.89 0.95
N PHE A 157 -1.76 3.61 0.44
CA PHE A 157 -2.59 2.51 0.90
C PHE A 157 -2.56 1.41 -0.15
N THR A 158 -2.45 0.17 0.33
CA THR A 158 -2.62 -1.02 -0.50
C THR A 158 -3.62 -1.94 0.18
N PHE A 159 -4.65 -2.35 -0.55
CA PHE A 159 -5.58 -3.39 -0.13
C PHE A 159 -5.32 -4.62 -0.98
N CYS A 160 -5.20 -5.77 -0.31
CA CYS A 160 -5.05 -7.05 -0.97
C CYS A 160 -6.24 -7.93 -0.59
N GLU A 161 -7.07 -8.29 -1.57
CA GLU A 161 -8.16 -9.23 -1.36
C GLU A 161 -7.60 -10.64 -1.13
N LEU A 162 -8.07 -11.29 -0.06
CA LEU A 162 -7.57 -12.59 0.35
C LEU A 162 -8.63 -13.67 0.14
N ASP A 163 -8.32 -14.65 -0.69
CA ASP A 163 -8.95 -15.95 -0.60
C ASP A 163 -8.19 -16.83 0.41
N SER A 164 -8.65 -18.06 0.62
CA SER A 164 -8.03 -18.98 1.58
C SER A 164 -6.55 -19.27 1.26
N GLU A 165 -6.20 -19.41 -0.03
CA GLU A 165 -4.81 -19.69 -0.41
C GLU A 165 -3.88 -18.51 -0.14
N LEU A 166 -4.28 -17.29 -0.50
CA LEU A 166 -3.49 -16.08 -0.24
C LEU A 166 -3.40 -15.78 1.24
N GLU A 167 -4.49 -16.00 1.99
CA GLU A 167 -4.49 -15.81 3.43
C GLU A 167 -3.55 -16.79 4.14
N ASP A 168 -3.63 -18.08 3.83
CA ASP A 168 -2.76 -19.10 4.41
C ASP A 168 -1.29 -18.78 4.13
N LEU A 169 -0.96 -18.38 2.89
CA LEU A 169 0.40 -17.99 2.52
C LEU A 169 0.87 -16.71 3.22
N LEU A 170 -0.01 -15.73 3.37
CA LEU A 170 0.33 -14.46 4.02
C LEU A 170 0.62 -14.65 5.51
N LEU A 171 -0.12 -15.54 6.17
CA LEU A 171 0.00 -15.81 7.61
C LEU A 171 1.08 -16.85 7.95
N GLU A 172 1.66 -17.54 6.97
CA GLU A 172 2.78 -18.45 7.25
C GLU A 172 3.98 -17.70 7.82
N PRO A 173 4.68 -18.27 8.80
CA PRO A 173 5.89 -17.69 9.34
C PRO A 173 6.92 -17.40 8.24
N ALA A 174 7.40 -16.19 8.21
CA ALA A 174 8.47 -15.77 7.32
C ALA A 174 9.37 -14.77 8.04
N ASN A 175 10.68 -14.86 7.80
CA ASN A 175 11.65 -13.99 8.44
C ASN A 175 12.68 -13.54 7.41
N CYS A 176 12.66 -12.27 7.07
CA CYS A 176 13.74 -11.63 6.31
C CYS A 176 14.00 -10.21 6.85
N ALA A 177 14.96 -9.50 6.28
CA ALA A 177 15.35 -8.15 6.74
C ALA A 177 14.20 -7.13 6.76
N PHE A 178 13.15 -7.33 5.95
CA PHE A 178 12.04 -6.40 5.78
C PHE A 178 10.68 -6.98 6.18
N TRP A 179 10.59 -8.27 6.42
CA TRP A 179 9.34 -8.95 6.65
C TRP A 179 9.48 -10.02 7.72
N ASN A 180 8.70 -9.88 8.78
CA ASN A 180 8.59 -10.87 9.85
C ASN A 180 7.10 -11.13 10.13
N VAL A 181 6.70 -12.37 10.02
CA VAL A 181 5.37 -12.87 10.36
C VAL A 181 5.50 -14.11 11.23
#